data_832c2b3061f89b9ff49610884a0c571e
#
_entry.id   832c2b3061f89b9ff49610884a0c571e
#
_cell.length_a   1.000
_cell.length_b   1.000
_cell.length_c   1.000
_cell.angle_alpha   90.00
_cell.angle_beta   90.00
_cell.angle_gamma   90.00
#
_symmetry.space_group_name_H-M   'P 1'
#
loop_
_entity.id
_entity.type
_entity.pdbx_description
1 polymer ?
#
loop_
_entity_poly.entity_id
_entity_poly.type
_entity_poly.pdbx_seq_one_letter_code
_entity_poly.pdbx_strand_id
1 'polypeptide(L)'
;MVITRKGEPSSSNANTAAKADDSDTAEPNEDGTIPSGTGVEKEKPAAGKGNVQGKAFFNEKPAAGVDVKLCKTFNQFFGGCSGDTFAAKTDDNGEYVIKNVPPGVYEGLTVKVFNTPYYVFATSGVISAAKYNIEADETYFAPDTNLFKNDLKLVTPRAGSKISADGIEVKWEPYPDAAYYKFSIHADSASGAETVYDYINKRVDDASFVLDKPLKPGSYTCEVEAFNANDKKLAQSSDDIKFTVK
;
A
#
# COMPACT_ATOMS: atom_id res chain seq x y z
N MET A 1 28.01 58.18 30.32
CA MET A 1 28.10 57.08 31.28
C MET A 1 27.32 55.91 30.68
N VAL A 2 28.03 54.95 30.04
CA VAL A 2 27.44 53.86 29.31
C VAL A 2 27.57 52.62 30.20
N ILE A 3 26.46 51.96 30.49
CA ILE A 3 26.43 50.70 31.23
C ILE A 3 26.00 49.60 30.23
N THR A 4 26.95 48.80 29.85
CA THR A 4 26.75 47.56 29.10
C THR A 4 26.24 46.48 30.05
N ARG A 5 25.07 45.85 29.74
CA ARG A 5 24.62 44.61 30.35
C ARG A 5 24.97 43.44 29.45
N LYS A 6 25.70 42.53 30.04
CA LYS A 6 26.13 41.24 29.50
C LYS A 6 24.92 40.29 29.42
N GLY A 7 24.59 39.75 28.26
CA GLY A 7 23.54 38.77 28.10
C GLY A 7 24.05 37.38 28.42
N GLU A 8 23.29 36.64 29.20
CA GLU A 8 23.48 35.21 29.43
C GLU A 8 22.98 34.36 28.26
N PRO A 9 23.59 33.21 27.95
CA PRO A 9 23.12 32.34 26.92
C PRO A 9 21.93 31.49 27.42
N SER A 10 20.79 31.65 26.80
CA SER A 10 19.63 30.78 26.96
C SER A 10 19.92 29.46 26.29
N SER A 11 20.08 28.39 27.08
CA SER A 11 20.09 27.01 26.58
C SER A 11 18.67 26.57 26.31
N SER A 12 18.22 26.61 25.05
CA SER A 12 17.04 25.91 24.59
C SER A 12 17.42 24.48 24.23
N ASN A 13 17.20 23.55 25.14
CA ASN A 13 17.15 22.12 24.83
C ASN A 13 15.89 21.85 24.02
N ALA A 14 15.99 22.00 22.71
CA ALA A 14 15.01 21.46 21.78
C ALA A 14 15.32 19.96 21.63
N ASN A 15 14.60 19.13 22.37
CA ASN A 15 14.46 17.70 22.06
C ASN A 15 13.69 17.59 20.75
N THR A 16 14.42 17.68 19.66
CA THR A 16 13.89 17.28 18.35
C THR A 16 13.88 15.76 18.37
N ALA A 17 12.72 15.18 18.69
CA ALA A 17 12.47 13.80 18.33
C ALA A 17 12.71 13.69 16.83
N ALA A 18 13.74 12.95 16.44
CA ALA A 18 13.98 12.60 15.06
C ALA A 18 12.72 11.87 14.57
N LYS A 19 11.93 12.52 13.70
CA LYS A 19 10.98 11.84 12.85
C LYS A 19 11.77 10.74 12.15
N ALA A 20 11.36 9.48 12.32
CA ALA A 20 11.83 8.41 11.47
C ALA A 20 11.58 8.86 10.04
N ASP A 21 12.65 8.98 9.30
CA ASP A 21 12.64 9.40 7.90
C ASP A 21 11.91 8.32 7.11
N ASP A 22 10.71 8.66 6.63
CA ASP A 22 9.83 7.79 5.80
C ASP A 22 10.35 7.79 4.34
N SER A 23 11.66 7.78 4.16
CA SER A 23 12.38 8.08 2.91
C SER A 23 12.71 6.88 2.03
N ASP A 24 12.08 5.71 2.23
CA ASP A 24 12.31 4.55 1.34
C ASP A 24 11.23 4.33 0.26
N THR A 25 10.36 5.29 0.05
CA THR A 25 9.48 5.28 -1.12
C THR A 25 10.11 6.08 -2.24
N ALA A 26 10.96 5.44 -3.06
CA ALA A 26 11.45 6.06 -4.28
C ALA A 26 10.25 6.38 -5.19
N GLU A 27 10.00 7.67 -5.40
CA GLU A 27 8.98 8.11 -6.36
C GLU A 27 9.39 7.70 -7.78
N PRO A 28 8.44 7.26 -8.62
CA PRO A 28 8.73 6.94 -10.00
C PRO A 28 9.19 8.18 -10.77
N ASN A 29 10.14 7.97 -11.64
CA ASN A 29 10.55 8.97 -12.63
C ASN A 29 9.38 9.31 -13.57
N GLU A 30 9.50 10.36 -14.38
CA GLU A 30 8.48 10.79 -15.37
C GLU A 30 8.07 9.68 -16.35
N ASP A 31 8.96 8.73 -16.64
CA ASP A 31 8.71 7.59 -17.53
C ASP A 31 8.12 6.35 -16.81
N GLY A 32 7.82 6.46 -15.51
CA GLY A 32 7.31 5.40 -14.66
C GLY A 32 8.38 4.44 -14.11
N THR A 33 9.66 4.73 -14.31
CA THR A 33 10.76 3.92 -13.77
C THR A 33 10.93 4.20 -12.28
N ILE A 34 10.90 3.15 -11.46
CA ILE A 34 11.23 3.22 -10.04
C ILE A 34 12.76 3.15 -9.94
N PRO A 35 13.43 4.16 -9.38
CA PRO A 35 14.88 4.10 -9.18
C PRO A 35 15.25 3.00 -8.19
N SER A 36 16.43 2.40 -8.37
CA SER A 36 16.99 1.49 -7.36
C SER A 36 17.26 2.25 -6.07
N GLY A 37 16.82 1.68 -4.96
CA GLY A 37 17.17 2.18 -3.63
C GLY A 37 18.63 1.93 -3.29
N THR A 38 18.96 2.06 -2.02
CA THR A 38 20.29 1.76 -1.47
C THR A 38 20.18 0.59 -0.49
N GLY A 39 21.24 -0.22 -0.41
CA GLY A 39 21.24 -1.37 0.50
C GLY A 39 22.57 -2.07 0.54
N VAL A 40 22.64 -3.08 1.40
CA VAL A 40 23.78 -3.99 1.45
C VAL A 40 23.44 -5.22 0.62
N GLU A 41 24.27 -5.47 -0.38
CA GLU A 41 24.10 -6.62 -1.27
C GLU A 41 24.28 -7.94 -0.50
N LYS A 42 23.25 -8.78 -0.49
CA LYS A 42 23.29 -10.11 0.17
C LYS A 42 24.07 -11.14 -0.65
N GLU A 43 23.97 -11.03 -1.96
CA GLU A 43 24.61 -11.95 -2.90
C GLU A 43 24.92 -11.23 -4.21
N LYS A 44 26.15 -11.39 -4.69
CA LYS A 44 26.58 -10.79 -5.95
C LYS A 44 25.86 -11.45 -7.14
N PRO A 45 25.43 -10.67 -8.14
CA PRO A 45 24.94 -11.21 -9.39
C PRO A 45 25.96 -12.09 -10.10
N ALA A 46 25.47 -13.06 -10.85
CA ALA A 46 26.32 -13.77 -11.82
C ALA A 46 26.73 -12.82 -12.96
N ALA A 47 27.90 -13.06 -13.55
CA ALA A 47 28.43 -12.23 -14.63
C ALA A 47 27.42 -12.02 -15.77
N GLY A 48 27.16 -10.76 -16.11
CA GLY A 48 26.21 -10.37 -17.14
C GLY A 48 24.73 -10.51 -16.74
N LYS A 49 24.42 -10.73 -15.47
CA LYS A 49 23.07 -10.79 -14.89
C LYS A 49 22.92 -9.75 -13.79
N GLY A 50 21.69 -9.40 -13.45
CA GLY A 50 21.36 -8.60 -12.28
C GLY A 50 20.67 -9.44 -11.20
N ASN A 51 20.61 -8.91 -9.98
CA ASN A 51 19.75 -9.39 -8.91
C ASN A 51 18.68 -8.34 -8.58
N VAL A 52 17.56 -8.76 -8.00
CA VAL A 52 16.57 -7.86 -7.39
C VAL A 52 16.42 -8.24 -5.93
N GLN A 53 16.75 -7.30 -5.04
CA GLN A 53 16.69 -7.49 -3.60
C GLN A 53 15.68 -6.51 -2.99
N GLY A 54 14.90 -6.97 -2.00
CA GLY A 54 13.94 -6.13 -1.31
C GLY A 54 13.40 -6.81 -0.05
N LYS A 55 12.43 -6.15 0.59
CA LYS A 55 11.81 -6.62 1.82
C LYS A 55 10.29 -6.52 1.75
N ALA A 56 9.63 -7.42 2.46
CA ALA A 56 8.18 -7.41 2.66
C ALA A 56 7.83 -7.40 4.15
N PHE A 57 6.85 -6.58 4.49
CA PHE A 57 6.35 -6.40 5.86
C PHE A 57 4.84 -6.56 5.91
N PHE A 58 4.33 -6.95 7.06
CA PHE A 58 2.93 -6.85 7.42
C PHE A 58 2.85 -6.28 8.84
N ASN A 59 2.14 -5.15 8.99
CA ASN A 59 2.07 -4.44 10.26
C ASN A 59 3.48 -4.22 10.87
N GLU A 60 4.40 -3.71 10.06
CA GLU A 60 5.80 -3.40 10.41
C GLU A 60 6.65 -4.61 10.85
N LYS A 61 6.10 -5.81 10.81
CA LYS A 61 6.85 -7.05 11.08
C LYS A 61 7.26 -7.71 9.78
N PRO A 62 8.46 -8.33 9.74
CA PRO A 62 8.90 -9.08 8.56
C PRO A 62 7.85 -10.11 8.11
N ALA A 63 7.52 -10.12 6.83
CA ALA A 63 6.62 -11.12 6.25
C ALA A 63 7.43 -12.27 5.65
N ALA A 64 7.64 -13.32 6.44
CA ALA A 64 8.42 -14.48 6.04
C ALA A 64 7.65 -15.45 5.14
N GLY A 65 8.35 -16.14 4.24
CA GLY A 65 7.83 -17.24 3.41
C GLY A 65 6.85 -16.82 2.32
N VAL A 66 6.72 -15.52 2.01
CA VAL A 66 5.84 -15.04 0.95
C VAL A 66 6.50 -15.10 -0.41
N ASP A 67 5.73 -15.40 -1.46
CA ASP A 67 6.22 -15.49 -2.82
C ASP A 67 6.39 -14.08 -3.41
N VAL A 68 7.54 -13.85 -4.05
CA VAL A 68 7.85 -12.63 -4.80
C VAL A 68 8.08 -13.00 -6.25
N LYS A 69 7.53 -12.20 -7.18
CA LYS A 69 7.70 -12.40 -8.63
C LYS A 69 8.08 -11.11 -9.32
N LEU A 70 9.01 -11.23 -10.27
CA LEU A 70 9.34 -10.20 -11.24
C LEU A 70 8.93 -10.69 -12.63
N CYS A 71 8.16 -9.91 -13.37
CA CYS A 71 7.66 -10.24 -14.69
C CYS A 71 8.18 -9.27 -15.74
N LYS A 72 8.45 -9.77 -16.93
CA LYS A 72 8.88 -8.92 -18.05
C LYS A 72 7.82 -7.88 -18.40
N THR A 73 6.56 -8.30 -18.48
CA THR A 73 5.40 -7.42 -18.66
C THR A 73 4.30 -7.76 -17.66
N PHE A 74 3.52 -6.78 -17.27
CA PHE A 74 2.40 -6.96 -16.36
C PHE A 74 1.15 -6.25 -16.89
N ASN A 75 0.04 -7.01 -16.99
CA ASN A 75 -1.26 -6.47 -17.36
C ASN A 75 -2.25 -6.71 -16.21
N GLN A 76 -2.63 -5.64 -15.52
CA GLN A 76 -3.55 -5.72 -14.38
C GLN A 76 -4.96 -6.15 -14.76
N PHE A 77 -5.39 -5.94 -16.03
CA PHE A 77 -6.74 -6.24 -16.49
C PHE A 77 -6.85 -7.60 -17.18
N PHE A 78 -5.78 -8.10 -17.77
CA PHE A 78 -5.80 -9.31 -18.60
C PHE A 78 -4.59 -10.21 -18.29
N GLY A 79 -4.74 -11.09 -17.30
CA GLY A 79 -3.82 -12.21 -17.11
C GLY A 79 -2.58 -11.96 -16.24
N GLY A 80 -2.36 -10.75 -15.73
CA GLY A 80 -1.24 -10.46 -14.82
C GLY A 80 0.13 -10.54 -15.51
N CYS A 81 1.04 -11.34 -14.96
CA CYS A 81 2.41 -11.55 -15.48
C CYS A 81 2.42 -12.23 -16.84
N SER A 82 3.23 -11.73 -17.76
CA SER A 82 3.54 -12.38 -19.03
C SER A 82 5.02 -12.20 -19.40
N GLY A 83 5.50 -13.06 -20.33
CA GLY A 83 6.92 -13.15 -20.69
C GLY A 83 7.74 -13.86 -19.61
N ASP A 84 9.04 -13.54 -19.57
CA ASP A 84 9.96 -14.11 -18.59
C ASP A 84 9.56 -13.74 -17.17
N THR A 85 9.54 -14.74 -16.29
CA THR A 85 9.18 -14.57 -14.88
C THR A 85 10.27 -15.13 -13.99
N PHE A 86 10.68 -14.34 -13.01
CA PHE A 86 11.67 -14.70 -12.00
C PHE A 86 11.00 -14.64 -10.63
N ALA A 87 11.39 -15.55 -9.72
CA ALA A 87 10.73 -15.66 -8.44
C ALA A 87 11.71 -15.90 -7.28
N ALA A 88 11.31 -15.48 -6.10
CA ALA A 88 11.96 -15.79 -4.84
C ALA A 88 10.92 -15.95 -3.73
N LYS A 89 11.36 -16.36 -2.53
CA LYS A 89 10.58 -16.27 -1.30
C LYS A 89 11.32 -15.37 -0.31
N THR A 90 10.56 -14.69 0.52
CA THR A 90 11.13 -13.96 1.65
C THR A 90 11.65 -14.93 2.71
N ASP A 91 12.77 -14.58 3.32
CA ASP A 91 13.33 -15.25 4.49
C ASP A 91 12.63 -14.84 5.80
N ASP A 92 13.14 -15.31 6.95
CA ASP A 92 12.57 -15.00 8.28
C ASP A 92 12.67 -13.51 8.64
N ASN A 93 13.51 -12.75 7.96
CA ASN A 93 13.62 -11.30 8.09
C ASN A 93 12.75 -10.53 7.07
N GLY A 94 11.90 -11.24 6.32
CA GLY A 94 11.09 -10.65 5.26
C GLY A 94 11.88 -10.25 4.00
N GLU A 95 13.16 -10.62 3.90
CA GLU A 95 14.05 -10.23 2.81
C GLU A 95 14.06 -11.27 1.69
N TYR A 96 14.17 -10.80 0.44
CA TYR A 96 14.25 -11.67 -0.73
C TYR A 96 15.36 -11.24 -1.69
N VAL A 97 15.88 -12.20 -2.46
CA VAL A 97 16.76 -11.96 -3.60
C VAL A 97 16.28 -12.78 -4.79
N ILE A 98 15.81 -12.11 -5.83
CA ILE A 98 15.54 -12.72 -7.14
C ILE A 98 16.86 -12.69 -7.93
N LYS A 99 17.39 -13.86 -8.25
CA LYS A 99 18.74 -14.02 -8.81
C LYS A 99 18.75 -14.22 -10.30
N ASN A 100 19.89 -13.86 -10.92
CA ASN A 100 20.20 -14.17 -12.32
C ASN A 100 19.19 -13.59 -13.33
N VAL A 101 18.64 -12.42 -13.03
CA VAL A 101 17.72 -11.70 -13.90
C VAL A 101 18.51 -11.14 -15.10
N PRO A 102 18.13 -11.40 -16.35
CA PRO A 102 18.74 -10.74 -17.51
C PRO A 102 18.57 -9.22 -17.43
N PRO A 103 19.58 -8.42 -17.85
CA PRO A 103 19.46 -6.99 -17.92
C PRO A 103 18.27 -6.56 -18.78
N GLY A 104 17.60 -5.48 -18.37
CA GLY A 104 16.47 -4.92 -19.11
C GLY A 104 15.39 -4.35 -18.22
N VAL A 105 14.34 -3.85 -18.85
CA VAL A 105 13.19 -3.25 -18.16
C VAL A 105 12.14 -4.32 -17.86
N TYR A 106 11.60 -4.33 -16.65
CA TYR A 106 10.55 -5.21 -16.14
C TYR A 106 9.40 -4.38 -15.58
N GLU A 107 8.16 -4.90 -15.61
CA GLU A 107 6.97 -4.11 -15.23
C GLU A 107 6.23 -4.65 -14.01
N GLY A 108 6.41 -5.89 -13.62
CA GLY A 108 5.64 -6.53 -12.56
C GLY A 108 6.51 -7.06 -11.43
N LEU A 109 6.88 -6.23 -10.46
CA LEU A 109 7.45 -6.73 -9.20
C LEU A 109 6.33 -6.81 -8.17
N THR A 110 5.93 -8.04 -7.82
CA THR A 110 4.77 -8.32 -6.97
C THR A 110 5.13 -9.23 -5.80
N VAL A 111 4.53 -8.95 -4.65
CA VAL A 111 4.64 -9.77 -3.44
C VAL A 111 3.27 -10.36 -3.11
N LYS A 112 3.20 -11.68 -2.97
CA LYS A 112 1.96 -12.39 -2.68
C LYS A 112 1.51 -12.14 -1.24
N VAL A 113 0.23 -11.84 -1.08
CA VAL A 113 -0.36 -11.64 0.23
C VAL A 113 -0.64 -12.99 0.88
N PHE A 114 0.34 -13.54 1.58
CA PHE A 114 0.28 -14.83 2.28
C PHE A 114 -0.32 -15.95 1.42
N ASN A 115 -1.31 -16.70 1.93
CA ASN A 115 -1.98 -17.79 1.23
C ASN A 115 -3.21 -17.35 0.42
N THR A 116 -3.32 -16.07 0.07
CA THR A 116 -4.42 -15.53 -0.72
C THR A 116 -4.10 -15.50 -2.23
N PRO A 117 -5.06 -15.30 -3.13
CA PRO A 117 -4.79 -15.05 -4.54
C PRO A 117 -4.29 -13.63 -4.83
N TYR A 118 -4.25 -12.74 -3.83
CA TYR A 118 -3.92 -11.33 -4.00
C TYR A 118 -2.41 -11.08 -3.98
N TYR A 119 -2.02 -9.99 -4.64
CA TYR A 119 -0.64 -9.52 -4.73
C TYR A 119 -0.59 -8.01 -4.46
N VAL A 120 0.48 -7.56 -3.84
CA VAL A 120 0.82 -6.15 -3.68
C VAL A 120 2.03 -5.86 -4.57
N PHE A 121 2.03 -4.71 -5.24
CA PHE A 121 3.17 -4.28 -6.03
C PHE A 121 4.25 -3.67 -5.12
N ALA A 122 5.51 -3.97 -5.42
CA ALA A 122 6.66 -3.33 -4.78
C ALA A 122 6.85 -1.93 -5.40
N THR A 123 5.90 -1.04 -5.14
CA THR A 123 5.92 0.35 -5.61
C THR A 123 5.59 1.30 -4.47
N SER A 124 5.95 2.54 -4.62
CA SER A 124 5.60 3.63 -3.69
C SER A 124 4.13 4.10 -3.79
N GLY A 125 3.20 3.23 -4.21
CA GLY A 125 1.76 3.54 -4.24
C GLY A 125 1.21 4.01 -5.59
N VAL A 126 1.99 4.04 -6.65
CA VAL A 126 1.49 4.31 -8.02
C VAL A 126 1.11 2.99 -8.69
N ILE A 127 -0.17 2.83 -9.02
CA ILE A 127 -0.78 1.55 -9.42
C ILE A 127 -0.47 1.15 -10.87
N SER A 128 -0.02 2.04 -11.73
CA SER A 128 0.10 1.75 -13.15
C SER A 128 1.52 1.90 -13.68
N ALA A 129 1.99 0.86 -14.36
CA ALA A 129 3.16 0.90 -15.23
C ALA A 129 4.51 1.20 -14.55
N ALA A 130 4.67 0.82 -13.27
CA ALA A 130 5.98 0.87 -12.62
C ALA A 130 6.97 0.00 -13.40
N LYS A 131 8.09 0.59 -13.76
CA LYS A 131 9.17 -0.08 -14.47
C LYS A 131 10.38 -0.23 -13.55
N TYR A 132 11.05 -1.36 -13.68
CA TYR A 132 12.25 -1.70 -12.91
C TYR A 132 13.37 -1.96 -13.91
N ASN A 133 14.39 -1.10 -13.91
CA ASN A 133 15.55 -1.27 -14.79
C ASN A 133 16.61 -2.12 -14.09
N ILE A 134 16.81 -3.35 -14.58
CA ILE A 134 17.81 -4.28 -14.06
C ILE A 134 19.07 -4.19 -14.90
N GLU A 135 20.19 -3.88 -14.30
CA GLU A 135 21.48 -3.72 -14.94
C GLU A 135 22.35 -4.97 -14.75
N ALA A 136 23.28 -5.16 -15.69
CA ALA A 136 24.22 -6.28 -15.61
C ALA A 136 25.22 -6.05 -14.47
N ASP A 137 25.56 -7.13 -13.76
CA ASP A 137 26.53 -7.15 -12.68
C ASP A 137 26.17 -6.28 -11.47
N GLU A 138 24.88 -5.84 -11.38
CA GLU A 138 24.35 -4.97 -10.33
C GLU A 138 23.15 -5.60 -9.61
N THR A 139 22.94 -5.18 -8.37
CA THR A 139 21.75 -5.51 -7.59
C THR A 139 20.81 -4.31 -7.57
N TYR A 140 19.60 -4.50 -8.09
CA TYR A 140 18.50 -3.56 -7.96
C TYR A 140 17.87 -3.71 -6.58
N PHE A 141 17.85 -2.64 -5.79
CA PHE A 141 17.19 -2.59 -4.48
C PHE A 141 15.77 -2.07 -4.63
N ALA A 142 14.82 -2.98 -4.49
CA ALA A 142 13.40 -2.68 -4.60
C ALA A 142 12.88 -1.93 -3.35
N PRO A 143 11.86 -1.07 -3.49
CA PRO A 143 11.17 -0.46 -2.36
C PRO A 143 10.61 -1.51 -1.41
N ASP A 144 10.60 -1.19 -0.12
CA ASP A 144 9.96 -2.01 0.90
C ASP A 144 8.46 -2.16 0.61
N THR A 145 7.96 -3.39 0.71
CA THR A 145 6.57 -3.70 0.38
C THR A 145 5.76 -3.96 1.65
N ASN A 146 4.80 -3.09 1.96
CA ASN A 146 3.84 -3.34 3.03
C ASN A 146 2.66 -4.16 2.49
N LEU A 147 2.50 -5.38 3.01
CA LEU A 147 1.36 -6.25 2.71
C LEU A 147 0.14 -5.79 3.50
N PHE A 148 -1.04 -5.99 2.91
CA PHE A 148 -2.32 -5.82 3.58
C PHE A 148 -3.27 -6.94 3.18
N LYS A 149 -4.26 -7.26 4.01
CA LYS A 149 -5.20 -8.36 3.78
C LYS A 149 -6.54 -7.84 3.25
N ASN A 150 -7.27 -8.69 2.51
CA ASN A 150 -8.63 -8.42 2.04
C ASN A 150 -9.63 -9.20 2.90
N ASP A 151 -9.58 -9.02 4.22
CA ASP A 151 -10.36 -9.80 5.18
C ASP A 151 -11.11 -8.94 6.22
N LEU A 152 -11.10 -7.60 6.06
CA LEU A 152 -11.89 -6.70 6.87
C LEU A 152 -13.38 -6.91 6.55
N LYS A 153 -14.18 -7.19 7.59
CA LYS A 153 -15.58 -7.55 7.41
C LYS A 153 -16.50 -6.36 7.66
N LEU A 154 -17.24 -5.97 6.62
CA LEU A 154 -18.33 -5.03 6.75
C LEU A 154 -19.54 -5.71 7.39
N VAL A 155 -20.16 -5.03 8.38
CA VAL A 155 -21.36 -5.48 9.08
C VAL A 155 -22.60 -4.85 8.48
N THR A 156 -22.57 -3.53 8.23
CA THR A 156 -23.60 -2.76 7.54
C THR A 156 -22.96 -1.73 6.61
N PRO A 157 -23.58 -1.44 5.45
CA PRO A 157 -24.64 -2.21 4.84
C PRO A 157 -24.19 -3.61 4.43
N ARG A 158 -25.12 -4.59 4.39
CA ARG A 158 -24.79 -5.94 3.90
C ARG A 158 -24.82 -5.96 2.37
N ALA A 159 -23.97 -6.79 1.79
CA ALA A 159 -23.97 -7.01 0.35
C ALA A 159 -25.38 -7.39 -0.16
N GLY A 160 -25.85 -6.71 -1.20
CA GLY A 160 -27.17 -6.89 -1.79
C GLY A 160 -28.35 -6.35 -0.98
N SER A 161 -28.13 -5.67 0.15
CA SER A 161 -29.18 -5.10 0.97
C SER A 161 -29.88 -3.92 0.29
N LYS A 162 -31.16 -3.70 0.68
CA LYS A 162 -31.94 -2.51 0.30
C LYS A 162 -32.26 -1.72 1.55
N ILE A 163 -31.77 -0.50 1.63
CA ILE A 163 -31.83 0.34 2.84
C ILE A 163 -32.50 1.69 2.55
N SER A 164 -32.94 2.36 3.62
CA SER A 164 -33.49 3.72 3.54
C SER A 164 -32.37 4.74 3.27
N ALA A 165 -32.74 5.87 2.67
CA ALA A 165 -31.79 6.95 2.33
C ALA A 165 -31.19 7.64 3.55
N ASP A 166 -31.94 7.76 4.64
CA ASP A 166 -31.56 8.51 5.83
C ASP A 166 -30.93 7.64 6.91
N GLY A 167 -29.95 8.20 7.65
CA GLY A 167 -29.35 7.57 8.82
C GLY A 167 -28.60 6.28 8.51
N ILE A 168 -28.02 6.19 7.32
CA ILE A 168 -27.23 5.02 6.93
C ILE A 168 -25.99 4.91 7.84
N GLU A 169 -25.91 3.81 8.59
CA GLU A 169 -24.71 3.46 9.35
C GLU A 169 -23.83 2.53 8.51
N VAL A 170 -22.58 2.93 8.30
CA VAL A 170 -21.52 2.04 7.81
C VAL A 170 -20.79 1.50 9.03
N LYS A 171 -20.76 0.18 9.19
CA LYS A 171 -20.16 -0.49 10.34
C LYS A 171 -19.38 -1.72 9.90
N TRP A 172 -18.24 -1.96 10.53
CA TRP A 172 -17.36 -3.09 10.29
C TRP A 172 -16.89 -3.75 11.59
N GLU A 173 -16.34 -4.95 11.48
CA GLU A 173 -15.68 -5.59 12.63
C GLU A 173 -14.37 -4.84 12.93
N PRO A 174 -14.08 -4.46 14.20
CA PRO A 174 -12.80 -3.87 14.56
C PRO A 174 -11.65 -4.76 14.09
N TYR A 175 -10.70 -4.16 13.35
CA TYR A 175 -9.56 -4.91 12.86
C TYR A 175 -8.42 -4.91 13.89
N PRO A 176 -7.74 -6.06 14.12
CA PRO A 176 -6.63 -6.13 15.07
C PRO A 176 -5.53 -5.11 14.73
N ASP A 177 -5.00 -4.44 15.74
CA ASP A 177 -3.94 -3.41 15.64
C ASP A 177 -4.33 -2.17 14.82
N ALA A 178 -5.57 -2.03 14.36
CA ALA A 178 -6.02 -0.82 13.69
C ALA A 178 -6.08 0.35 14.66
N ALA A 179 -5.46 1.46 14.29
CA ALA A 179 -5.54 2.73 15.00
C ALA A 179 -6.63 3.64 14.41
N TYR A 180 -6.95 3.46 13.14
CA TYR A 180 -7.99 4.19 12.45
C TYR A 180 -8.41 3.49 11.16
N TYR A 181 -9.49 3.99 10.56
CA TYR A 181 -10.06 3.49 9.30
C TYR A 181 -10.26 4.63 8.31
N LYS A 182 -10.35 4.26 7.04
CA LYS A 182 -10.82 5.13 5.97
C LYS A 182 -11.91 4.38 5.21
N PHE A 183 -12.95 5.06 4.75
CA PHE A 183 -13.96 4.44 3.91
C PHE A 183 -14.38 5.35 2.76
N SER A 184 -14.89 4.73 1.71
CA SER A 184 -15.49 5.40 0.56
C SER A 184 -16.83 4.77 0.20
N ILE A 185 -17.71 5.57 -0.36
CA ILE A 185 -18.96 5.11 -0.97
C ILE A 185 -19.04 5.70 -2.37
N HIS A 186 -19.16 4.83 -3.37
CA HIS A 186 -19.25 5.19 -4.77
C HIS A 186 -20.65 4.83 -5.30
N ALA A 187 -21.27 5.72 -6.08
CA ALA A 187 -22.49 5.40 -6.78
C ALA A 187 -22.18 4.51 -7.99
N ASP A 188 -22.84 3.37 -8.10
CA ASP A 188 -22.82 2.50 -9.28
C ASP A 188 -23.72 3.09 -10.37
N SER A 189 -23.23 4.04 -11.16
CA SER A 189 -23.98 4.59 -12.26
C SER A 189 -23.51 4.03 -13.60
N ALA A 190 -24.43 3.80 -14.53
CA ALA A 190 -24.11 3.42 -15.90
C ALA A 190 -23.31 4.49 -16.66
N SER A 191 -23.25 5.70 -16.12
CA SER A 191 -22.56 6.88 -16.70
C SER A 191 -21.24 7.24 -16.02
N GLY A 192 -20.73 6.40 -15.12
CA GLY A 192 -19.54 6.64 -14.30
C GLY A 192 -19.91 6.80 -12.83
N ALA A 193 -19.12 6.20 -11.96
CA ALA A 193 -19.30 6.31 -10.53
C ALA A 193 -18.99 7.73 -10.06
N GLU A 194 -19.94 8.38 -9.44
CA GLU A 194 -19.71 9.62 -8.69
C GLU A 194 -19.44 9.25 -7.23
N THR A 195 -18.26 9.63 -6.72
CA THR A 195 -17.93 9.42 -5.32
C THR A 195 -18.84 10.31 -4.47
N VAL A 196 -19.68 9.70 -3.66
CA VAL A 196 -20.63 10.42 -2.79
C VAL A 196 -19.99 10.77 -1.46
N TYR A 197 -19.23 9.84 -0.91
CA TYR A 197 -18.41 10.02 0.26
C TYR A 197 -17.01 9.45 -0.03
N ASP A 198 -16.02 10.32 0.03
CA ASP A 198 -14.61 9.96 -0.06
C ASP A 198 -13.92 10.33 1.25
N TYR A 199 -13.68 9.31 2.06
CA TYR A 199 -12.97 9.43 3.32
C TYR A 199 -11.56 8.79 3.24
N ILE A 200 -11.07 8.52 2.05
CA ILE A 200 -9.75 7.90 1.84
C ILE A 200 -8.63 8.69 2.53
N ASN A 201 -8.79 10.00 2.61
CA ASN A 201 -7.84 10.89 3.29
C ASN A 201 -8.36 11.37 4.65
N LYS A 202 -9.46 10.82 5.14
CA LYS A 202 -10.10 11.22 6.38
C LYS A 202 -10.10 10.07 7.39
N ARG A 203 -9.52 10.32 8.53
CA ARG A 203 -9.46 9.39 9.62
C ARG A 203 -10.82 9.22 10.27
N VAL A 204 -11.20 7.97 10.53
CA VAL A 204 -12.35 7.55 11.32
C VAL A 204 -11.82 6.61 12.40
N ASP A 205 -11.92 7.01 13.67
CA ASP A 205 -11.30 6.27 14.77
C ASP A 205 -12.16 5.09 15.25
N ASP A 206 -13.49 5.19 15.10
CA ASP A 206 -14.44 4.16 15.48
C ASP A 206 -14.69 3.16 14.33
N ALA A 207 -15.10 1.94 14.67
CA ALA A 207 -15.46 0.90 13.69
C ALA A 207 -16.88 1.08 13.10
N SER A 208 -17.42 2.29 13.16
CA SER A 208 -18.66 2.66 12.50
C SER A 208 -18.72 4.15 12.21
N PHE A 209 -19.54 4.51 11.24
CA PHE A 209 -19.82 5.89 10.89
C PHE A 209 -21.28 6.03 10.41
N VAL A 210 -22.00 6.99 10.96
CA VAL A 210 -23.34 7.34 10.46
C VAL A 210 -23.20 8.47 9.46
N LEU A 211 -23.73 8.27 8.25
CA LEU A 211 -23.65 9.28 7.21
C LEU A 211 -24.38 10.56 7.64
N ASP A 212 -23.73 11.68 7.48
CA ASP A 212 -24.23 13.03 7.82
C ASP A 212 -25.19 13.60 6.77
N LYS A 213 -25.29 12.92 5.61
CA LYS A 213 -26.18 13.29 4.50
C LYS A 213 -26.89 12.06 3.96
N PRO A 214 -28.16 12.19 3.58
CA PRO A 214 -28.89 11.11 2.91
C PRO A 214 -28.26 10.82 1.54
N LEU A 215 -28.26 9.55 1.16
CA LEU A 215 -27.90 9.15 -0.20
C LEU A 215 -29.15 9.23 -1.10
N LYS A 216 -28.94 9.56 -2.36
CA LYS A 216 -30.01 9.47 -3.37
C LYS A 216 -30.39 8.00 -3.62
N PRO A 217 -31.65 7.70 -4.05
CA PRO A 217 -31.97 6.35 -4.48
C PRO A 217 -31.04 5.86 -5.59
N GLY A 218 -30.51 4.64 -5.44
CA GLY A 218 -29.53 4.09 -6.39
C GLY A 218 -28.74 2.92 -5.83
N SER A 219 -27.83 2.40 -6.63
CA SER A 219 -26.88 1.35 -6.22
C SER A 219 -25.53 1.97 -5.84
N TYR A 220 -24.93 1.44 -4.80
CA TYR A 220 -23.67 1.94 -4.23
C TYR A 220 -22.73 0.79 -3.92
N THR A 221 -21.44 1.07 -4.02
CA THR A 221 -20.35 0.23 -3.51
C THR A 221 -19.68 0.92 -2.33
N CYS A 222 -19.46 0.18 -1.24
CA CYS A 222 -18.74 0.66 -0.05
C CYS A 222 -17.46 -0.13 0.14
N GLU A 223 -16.38 0.58 0.43
CA GLU A 223 -15.06 0.04 0.75
C GLU A 223 -14.57 0.65 2.07
N VAL A 224 -13.86 -0.16 2.86
CA VAL A 224 -13.25 0.26 4.14
C VAL A 224 -11.82 -0.26 4.19
N GLU A 225 -10.91 0.57 4.67
CA GLU A 225 -9.51 0.25 4.89
C GLU A 225 -9.14 0.45 6.35
N ALA A 226 -8.31 -0.43 6.90
CA ALA A 226 -7.78 -0.34 8.25
C ALA A 226 -6.28 -0.01 8.22
N PHE A 227 -5.86 0.90 9.11
CA PHE A 227 -4.47 1.36 9.22
C PHE A 227 -3.98 1.28 10.66
N ASN A 228 -2.69 1.01 10.85
CA ASN A 228 -2.03 1.11 12.15
C ASN A 228 -1.67 2.56 12.50
N ALA A 229 -1.06 2.77 13.68
CA ALA A 229 -0.69 4.10 14.17
C ALA A 229 0.41 4.80 13.32
N ASN A 230 1.14 4.04 12.50
CA ASN A 230 2.20 4.52 11.61
C ASN A 230 1.75 4.57 10.14
N ASP A 231 0.44 4.73 9.91
CA ASP A 231 -0.17 4.87 8.59
C ASP A 231 0.07 3.68 7.64
N LYS A 232 0.48 2.51 8.17
CA LYS A 232 0.60 1.30 7.35
C LYS A 232 -0.77 0.61 7.23
N LYS A 233 -1.22 0.39 5.99
CA LYS A 233 -2.46 -0.32 5.69
C LYS A 233 -2.36 -1.77 6.18
N LEU A 234 -3.32 -2.21 6.98
CA LEU A 234 -3.41 -3.56 7.54
C LEU A 234 -4.36 -4.45 6.74
N ALA A 235 -5.50 -3.87 6.38
CA ALA A 235 -6.53 -4.59 5.66
C ALA A 235 -7.43 -3.65 4.87
N GLN A 236 -8.16 -4.24 3.93
CA GLN A 236 -9.30 -3.62 3.27
C GLN A 236 -10.48 -4.59 3.23
N SER A 237 -11.67 -4.05 3.07
CA SER A 237 -12.86 -4.85 2.77
C SER A 237 -12.79 -5.43 1.36
N SER A 238 -13.59 -6.44 1.08
CA SER A 238 -13.78 -6.94 -0.28
C SER A 238 -14.43 -5.85 -1.15
N ASP A 239 -13.99 -5.72 -2.38
CA ASP A 239 -14.43 -4.67 -3.33
C ASP A 239 -15.90 -4.78 -3.75
N ASP A 240 -16.55 -5.90 -3.39
CA ASP A 240 -17.91 -6.23 -3.91
C ASP A 240 -19.04 -5.94 -2.93
N ILE A 241 -18.83 -5.05 -1.93
CA ILE A 241 -19.91 -4.72 -0.98
C ILE A 241 -20.87 -3.72 -1.62
N LYS A 242 -21.81 -4.24 -2.40
CA LYS A 242 -22.86 -3.47 -3.06
C LYS A 242 -24.15 -3.47 -2.29
N PHE A 243 -24.83 -2.30 -2.24
CA PHE A 243 -26.15 -2.13 -1.62
C PHE A 243 -27.00 -1.16 -2.43
N THR A 244 -28.30 -1.15 -2.17
CA THR A 244 -29.25 -0.26 -2.86
C THR A 244 -29.95 0.64 -1.85
N VAL A 245 -30.02 1.92 -2.17
CA VAL A 245 -30.82 2.93 -1.45
C VAL A 245 -32.15 3.09 -2.17
N LYS A 246 -33.28 3.11 -1.41
CA LYS A 246 -34.67 3.26 -1.94
C LYS A 246 -35.14 4.69 -1.82
#